data_d8f54820cfb1e8e3f4ad2931fe03d8db
#
_entry.id   d8f54820cfb1e8e3f4ad2931fe03d8db
#
_cell.length_a   1.000
_cell.length_b   1.000
_cell.length_c   1.000
_cell.angle_alpha   90.00
_cell.angle_beta   90.00
_cell.angle_gamma   90.00
#
_symmetry.space_group_name_H-M   'P 1'
#
loop_
_entity.id
_entity.type
_entity.pdbx_description
1 polymer ?
#
loop_
_entity_poly.entity_id
_entity_poly.type
_entity_poly.pdbx_seq_one_letter_code
_entity_poly.pdbx_strand_id
1 'polypeptide(L)'
;MEPAQLTDRAILALAGQGARDFLQGLVTNDLGRLSPGKALYTAMLTPQGKILFDFLVVEGDGALLLDCPADLREGLARKLRMYRLRARIEIEPRDQLGVFVALAGHPQGRPAPYAERAVTFEDPRQCGLPRRSIGALAEMPSNLAGPAGYHALRRELGVPEGSDFGSEKVFALDAGLEELKGVSFTKGCYVGQELTSRMKHRGTARKRILTVRAEVPLPPPGTLLAAGGQEIGELLSADGGNGFALVRLDRLADGSGPVTAGEISVALVKPAWLDH
;
A
#
# COMPACT_ATOMS: atom_id res chain seq x y z
N MET A 1 1.74 -22.66 9.15
CA MET A 1 1.95 -22.02 7.84
C MET A 1 3.36 -21.48 7.78
N GLU A 2 4.01 -21.70 6.69
CA GLU A 2 5.41 -21.33 6.50
C GLU A 2 5.55 -19.82 6.32
N PRO A 3 6.66 -19.23 6.78
CA PRO A 3 6.97 -17.84 6.51
C PRO A 3 7.17 -17.64 5.01
N ALA A 4 6.75 -16.48 4.53
CA ALA A 4 6.92 -16.11 3.13
C ALA A 4 7.83 -14.88 3.00
N GLN A 5 8.66 -14.88 1.98
CA GLN A 5 9.41 -13.71 1.56
C GLN A 5 8.59 -12.92 0.54
N LEU A 6 8.44 -11.63 0.77
CA LEU A 6 7.85 -10.71 -0.20
C LEU A 6 8.96 -10.23 -1.17
N THR A 7 9.23 -11.05 -2.19
CA THR A 7 10.32 -10.79 -3.16
C THR A 7 10.03 -9.61 -4.09
N ASP A 8 8.78 -9.17 -4.14
CA ASP A 8 8.31 -7.98 -4.84
C ASP A 8 8.39 -6.70 -3.99
N ARG A 9 8.92 -6.81 -2.75
CA ARG A 9 9.20 -5.68 -1.86
C ARG A 9 10.70 -5.47 -1.73
N ALA A 10 11.08 -4.21 -1.52
CA ALA A 10 12.47 -3.81 -1.33
C ALA A 10 12.59 -2.74 -0.25
N ILE A 11 13.79 -2.62 0.34
CA ILE A 11 14.07 -1.67 1.41
C ILE A 11 14.90 -0.50 0.87
N LEU A 12 14.44 0.71 1.17
CA LEU A 12 15.19 1.95 1.02
C LEU A 12 15.42 2.54 2.41
N ALA A 13 16.65 2.85 2.78
CA ALA A 13 16.98 3.45 4.07
C ALA A 13 17.21 4.95 3.92
N LEU A 14 16.68 5.71 4.89
CA LEU A 14 16.99 7.14 5.08
C LEU A 14 17.68 7.28 6.43
N ALA A 15 18.95 7.65 6.41
CA ALA A 15 19.79 7.84 7.60
C ALA A 15 20.25 9.30 7.76
N GLY A 16 20.66 9.65 8.97
CA GLY A 16 21.18 10.96 9.30
C GLY A 16 20.25 11.85 10.11
N GLN A 17 20.84 12.83 10.77
CA GLN A 17 20.12 13.81 11.57
C GLN A 17 19.19 14.64 10.68
N GLY A 18 17.90 14.60 10.94
CA GLY A 18 16.87 15.29 10.12
C GLY A 18 16.19 14.42 9.08
N ALA A 19 16.49 13.11 8.97
CA ALA A 19 15.80 12.20 8.05
C ALA A 19 14.28 12.14 8.30
N ARG A 20 13.85 12.16 9.56
CA ARG A 20 12.45 12.19 9.95
C ARG A 20 11.77 13.49 9.51
N ASP A 21 12.35 14.64 9.82
CA ASP A 21 11.79 15.96 9.47
C ASP A 21 11.74 16.16 7.95
N PHE A 22 12.76 15.70 7.26
CA PHE A 22 12.79 15.70 5.80
C PHE A 22 11.64 14.90 5.20
N LEU A 23 11.47 13.66 5.64
CA LEU A 23 10.40 12.79 5.11
C LEU A 23 9.03 13.29 5.55
N GLN A 24 8.90 13.90 6.75
CA GLN A 24 7.66 14.47 7.28
C GLN A 24 7.02 15.48 6.30
N GLY A 25 7.80 16.30 5.64
CA GLY A 25 7.30 17.28 4.65
C GLY A 25 6.89 16.69 3.29
N LEU A 26 7.16 15.41 3.05
CA LEU A 26 6.96 14.78 1.75
C LEU A 26 5.85 13.73 1.72
N VAL A 27 5.49 13.17 2.88
CA VAL A 27 4.56 12.05 2.96
C VAL A 27 3.23 12.42 3.63
N THR A 28 2.20 11.65 3.33
CA THR A 28 0.82 11.90 3.78
C THR A 28 0.60 11.65 5.27
N ASN A 29 1.37 10.74 5.90
CA ASN A 29 1.17 10.39 7.30
C ASN A 29 2.12 11.15 8.24
N ASP A 30 1.80 11.15 9.51
CA ASP A 30 2.52 11.86 10.56
C ASP A 30 3.63 11.00 11.16
N LEU A 31 4.89 11.24 10.74
CA LEU A 31 6.05 10.53 11.24
C LEU A 31 6.35 10.82 12.73
N GLY A 32 5.73 11.84 13.31
CA GLY A 32 5.79 12.07 14.76
C GLY A 32 5.19 10.91 15.58
N ARG A 33 4.34 10.08 14.96
CA ARG A 33 3.74 8.88 15.58
C ARG A 33 4.61 7.63 15.48
N LEU A 34 5.73 7.71 14.75
CA LEU A 34 6.65 6.59 14.58
C LEU A 34 7.38 6.32 15.89
N SER A 35 7.42 5.09 16.31
CA SER A 35 8.14 4.63 17.51
C SER A 35 8.71 3.23 17.28
N PRO A 36 9.72 2.81 18.05
CA PRO A 36 10.32 1.48 17.90
C PRO A 36 9.28 0.35 17.86
N GLY A 37 9.39 -0.53 16.87
CA GLY A 37 8.47 -1.65 16.68
C GLY A 37 7.09 -1.31 16.12
N LYS A 38 6.83 -0.02 15.77
CA LYS A 38 5.60 0.41 15.09
C LYS A 38 5.93 0.93 13.72
N ALA A 39 5.20 0.47 12.72
CA ALA A 39 5.26 1.00 11.37
C ALA A 39 4.13 1.99 11.11
N LEU A 40 4.34 2.86 10.12
CA LEU A 40 3.33 3.72 9.55
C LEU A 40 3.17 3.40 8.06
N TYR A 41 1.93 3.30 7.60
CA TYR A 41 1.61 3.33 6.18
C TYR A 41 1.52 4.77 5.70
N THR A 42 2.07 5.07 4.54
CA THR A 42 2.09 6.44 4.01
C THR A 42 2.27 6.44 2.49
N ALA A 43 2.08 7.61 1.88
CA ALA A 43 2.34 7.81 0.45
C ALA A 43 3.07 9.13 0.20
N MET A 44 3.82 9.18 -0.89
CA MET A 44 4.21 10.42 -1.56
C MET A 44 3.21 10.71 -2.67
N LEU A 45 2.79 11.95 -2.78
CA LEU A 45 1.81 12.37 -3.78
C LEU A 45 2.43 13.29 -4.85
N THR A 46 1.76 13.38 -5.98
CA THR A 46 1.96 14.48 -6.92
C THR A 46 1.41 15.78 -6.33
N PRO A 47 1.80 16.97 -6.81
CA PRO A 47 1.17 18.23 -6.42
C PRO A 47 -0.36 18.22 -6.62
N GLN A 48 -0.87 17.40 -7.54
CA GLN A 48 -2.29 17.21 -7.80
C GLN A 48 -2.95 16.16 -6.89
N GLY A 49 -2.24 15.63 -5.88
CA GLY A 49 -2.79 14.70 -4.88
C GLY A 49 -2.95 13.24 -5.33
N LYS A 50 -2.40 12.86 -6.47
CA LYS A 50 -2.36 11.44 -6.90
C LYS A 50 -1.18 10.73 -6.25
N ILE A 51 -1.35 9.44 -5.97
CA ILE A 51 -0.29 8.62 -5.36
C ILE A 51 0.84 8.41 -6.37
N LEU A 52 2.07 8.83 -5.99
CA LEU A 52 3.30 8.48 -6.71
C LEU A 52 3.86 7.15 -6.21
N PHE A 53 3.99 7.03 -4.89
CA PHE A 53 4.54 5.88 -4.19
C PHE A 53 3.78 5.69 -2.89
N ASP A 54 3.46 4.45 -2.56
CA ASP A 54 2.99 4.06 -1.23
C ASP A 54 4.00 3.08 -0.60
N PHE A 55 4.18 3.17 0.70
CA PHE A 55 5.15 2.36 1.43
C PHE A 55 4.88 2.36 2.93
N LEU A 56 5.48 1.40 3.62
CA LEU A 56 5.54 1.37 5.08
C LEU A 56 6.86 2.00 5.53
N VAL A 57 6.81 2.72 6.65
CA VAL A 57 8.00 3.30 7.30
C VAL A 57 8.11 2.70 8.69
N VAL A 58 9.30 2.24 9.05
CA VAL A 58 9.64 1.75 10.39
C VAL A 58 11.05 2.21 10.78
N GLU A 59 11.29 2.38 12.07
CA GLU A 59 12.64 2.63 12.59
C GLU A 59 13.43 1.34 12.75
N GLY A 60 14.64 1.31 12.25
CA GLY A 60 15.54 0.18 12.40
C GLY A 60 16.96 0.51 11.97
N ASP A 61 17.94 -0.09 12.62
CA ASP A 61 19.37 0.03 12.29
C ASP A 61 19.86 1.50 12.16
N GLY A 62 19.35 2.37 13.05
CA GLY A 62 19.73 3.80 13.08
C GLY A 62 19.16 4.62 11.89
N ALA A 63 18.21 4.08 11.15
CA ALA A 63 17.62 4.71 9.97
C ALA A 63 16.09 4.57 9.96
N LEU A 64 15.44 5.32 9.08
CA LEU A 64 14.08 5.03 8.63
C LEU A 64 14.16 4.01 7.49
N LEU A 65 13.57 2.85 7.69
CA LEU A 65 13.47 1.80 6.67
C LEU A 65 12.11 1.94 5.96
N LEU A 66 12.15 2.13 4.65
CA LEU A 66 10.99 2.24 3.79
C LEU A 66 10.80 0.89 3.08
N ASP A 67 9.76 0.15 3.44
CA ASP A 67 9.30 -1.05 2.74
C ASP A 67 8.40 -0.61 1.57
N CYS A 68 8.91 -0.67 0.36
CA CYS A 68 8.26 -0.20 -0.87
C CYS A 68 8.22 -1.29 -1.96
N PRO A 69 7.39 -1.16 -3.01
CA PRO A 69 7.45 -2.03 -4.17
C PRO A 69 8.85 -2.03 -4.79
N ALA A 70 9.38 -3.21 -5.11
CA ALA A 70 10.76 -3.38 -5.58
C ALA A 70 11.02 -2.66 -6.91
N ASP A 71 10.06 -2.71 -7.83
CA ASP A 71 10.10 -2.05 -9.14
C ASP A 71 10.03 -0.51 -9.04
N LEU A 72 9.46 0.04 -7.96
CA LEU A 72 9.34 1.47 -7.73
C LEU A 72 10.47 2.05 -6.85
N ARG A 73 11.30 1.22 -6.21
CA ARG A 73 12.34 1.66 -5.27
C ARG A 73 13.29 2.70 -5.85
N GLU A 74 13.80 2.48 -7.06
CA GLU A 74 14.72 3.42 -7.71
C GLU A 74 14.05 4.75 -8.07
N GLY A 75 12.78 4.70 -8.48
CA GLY A 75 11.96 5.90 -8.71
C GLY A 75 11.77 6.70 -7.43
N LEU A 76 11.43 6.03 -6.32
CA LEU A 76 11.29 6.61 -4.99
C LEU A 76 12.61 7.24 -4.52
N ALA A 77 13.71 6.50 -4.61
CA ALA A 77 15.03 6.99 -4.22
C ALA A 77 15.45 8.24 -5.01
N ARG A 78 15.24 8.24 -6.33
CA ARG A 78 15.50 9.38 -7.20
C ARG A 78 14.64 10.58 -6.79
N LYS A 79 13.36 10.38 -6.54
CA LYS A 79 12.46 11.45 -6.13
C LYS A 79 12.86 12.05 -4.78
N LEU A 80 13.18 11.23 -3.80
CA LEU A 80 13.66 11.68 -2.50
C LEU A 80 14.97 12.46 -2.62
N ARG A 81 15.93 11.98 -3.44
CA ARG A 81 17.19 12.69 -3.69
C ARG A 81 16.98 14.09 -4.31
N MET A 82 15.97 14.25 -5.18
CA MET A 82 15.62 15.56 -5.75
C MET A 82 15.13 16.54 -4.68
N TYR A 83 14.37 16.08 -3.68
CA TYR A 83 13.89 16.93 -2.58
C TYR A 83 14.93 17.15 -1.48
N ARG A 84 16.01 16.35 -1.42
CA ARG A 84 17.02 16.40 -0.36
C ARG A 84 17.72 17.75 -0.24
N LEU A 85 17.93 18.43 -1.38
CA LEU A 85 18.61 19.73 -1.47
C LEU A 85 19.89 19.78 -0.59
N ARG A 86 19.83 20.53 0.54
CA ARG A 86 20.94 20.70 1.50
C ARG A 86 20.81 19.83 2.75
N ALA A 87 19.78 18.98 2.85
CA ALA A 87 19.61 18.12 4.01
C ALA A 87 20.74 17.09 4.12
N ARG A 88 21.32 16.97 5.33
CA ARG A 88 22.40 16.01 5.61
C ARG A 88 21.82 14.65 5.93
N ILE A 89 21.29 13.99 4.90
CA ILE A 89 20.72 12.65 4.99
C ILE A 89 21.30 11.77 3.89
N GLU A 90 21.37 10.49 4.17
CA GLU A 90 21.75 9.45 3.23
C GLU A 90 20.49 8.71 2.79
N ILE A 91 20.39 8.38 1.51
CA ILE A 91 19.25 7.68 0.91
C ILE A 91 19.83 6.51 0.11
N GLU A 92 19.74 5.31 0.68
CA GLU A 92 20.44 4.14 0.15
C GLU A 92 19.54 2.90 0.06
N PRO A 93 19.60 2.14 -1.03
CA PRO A 93 19.05 0.80 -1.08
C PRO A 93 19.71 -0.10 -0.03
N ARG A 94 18.93 -1.02 0.53
CA ARG A 94 19.42 -2.08 1.43
C ARG A 94 19.17 -3.44 0.79
N ASP A 95 19.97 -3.78 -0.23
CA ASP A 95 19.82 -5.01 -1.00
C ASP A 95 20.06 -6.28 -0.17
N GLN A 96 20.78 -6.14 0.96
CA GLN A 96 20.99 -7.24 1.90
C GLN A 96 19.79 -7.52 2.81
N LEU A 97 18.76 -6.66 2.82
CA LEU A 97 17.55 -6.81 3.63
C LEU A 97 16.38 -7.30 2.77
N GLY A 98 15.54 -8.15 3.35
CA GLY A 98 14.29 -8.60 2.76
C GLY A 98 13.09 -8.31 3.66
N VAL A 99 11.89 -8.39 3.08
CA VAL A 99 10.62 -8.29 3.77
C VAL A 99 10.01 -9.68 3.89
N PHE A 100 9.59 -10.04 5.10
CA PHE A 100 9.04 -11.36 5.41
C PHE A 100 7.70 -11.21 6.13
N VAL A 101 6.82 -12.19 5.95
CA VAL A 101 5.52 -12.28 6.63
C VAL A 101 5.30 -13.67 7.18
N ALA A 102 4.58 -13.78 8.30
CA ALA A 102 4.11 -15.05 8.84
C ALA A 102 2.63 -15.20 8.49
N LEU A 103 2.30 -15.96 7.45
CA LEU A 103 0.92 -16.26 7.07
C LEU A 103 0.29 -17.16 8.14
N ALA A 104 -0.94 -16.87 8.55
CA ALA A 104 -1.66 -17.34 9.74
C ALA A 104 -1.48 -18.82 10.15
N GLY A 105 -1.41 -19.05 11.46
CA GLY A 105 -1.25 -20.34 12.12
C GLY A 105 -0.22 -20.35 13.25
N HIS A 106 0.53 -19.25 13.44
CA HIS A 106 1.37 -19.11 14.64
C HIS A 106 0.56 -18.48 15.79
N PRO A 107 0.62 -19.06 17.00
CA PRO A 107 0.04 -18.44 18.19
C PRO A 107 0.61 -17.03 18.34
N GLN A 108 -0.27 -16.09 18.64
CA GLN A 108 0.09 -14.70 18.97
C GLN A 108 1.29 -14.71 19.95
N GLY A 109 2.39 -14.05 19.59
CA GLY A 109 3.42 -13.72 20.56
C GLY A 109 4.87 -14.08 20.25
N ARG A 110 5.19 -14.81 19.18
CA ARG A 110 6.59 -14.95 18.79
C ARG A 110 6.85 -14.27 17.45
N PRO A 111 7.81 -13.30 17.40
CA PRO A 111 8.38 -12.89 16.13
C PRO A 111 8.88 -14.14 15.41
N ALA A 112 8.74 -14.19 14.10
CA ALA A 112 9.39 -15.22 13.32
C ALA A 112 10.88 -15.20 13.71
N PRO A 113 11.46 -16.31 14.21
CA PRO A 113 12.80 -16.30 14.83
C PRO A 113 13.93 -16.27 13.80
N TYR A 114 13.74 -15.53 12.70
CA TYR A 114 14.58 -15.67 11.52
C TYR A 114 15.77 -14.71 11.46
N ALA A 115 15.85 -13.72 12.35
CA ALA A 115 17.05 -12.90 12.45
C ALA A 115 17.12 -12.26 13.84
N GLU A 116 18.26 -12.36 14.50
CA GLU A 116 18.48 -11.72 15.81
C GLU A 116 18.31 -10.20 15.79
N ARG A 117 18.40 -9.59 14.59
CA ARG A 117 18.30 -8.15 14.38
C ARG A 117 17.14 -7.73 13.49
N ALA A 118 16.17 -8.61 13.23
CA ALA A 118 15.01 -8.24 12.41
C ALA A 118 14.12 -7.20 13.11
N VAL A 119 13.71 -6.20 12.36
CA VAL A 119 12.70 -5.24 12.80
C VAL A 119 11.33 -5.83 12.47
N THR A 120 10.59 -6.22 13.51
CA THR A 120 9.26 -6.83 13.37
C THR A 120 8.18 -5.86 13.83
N PHE A 121 7.11 -5.74 13.04
CA PHE A 121 6.00 -4.83 13.30
C PHE A 121 4.68 -5.39 12.79
N GLU A 122 3.58 -4.88 13.32
CA GLU A 122 2.25 -5.14 12.78
C GLU A 122 1.99 -4.26 11.57
N ASP A 123 1.35 -4.82 10.53
CA ASP A 123 0.93 -4.01 9.39
C ASP A 123 -0.17 -3.04 9.85
N PRO A 124 0.07 -1.70 9.78
CA PRO A 124 -0.86 -0.73 10.36
C PRO A 124 -2.16 -0.57 9.58
N ARG A 125 -2.22 -1.06 8.33
CA ARG A 125 -3.34 -0.82 7.41
C ARG A 125 -4.61 -1.54 7.86
N GLN A 126 -4.47 -2.83 8.20
CA GLN A 126 -5.62 -3.66 8.54
C GLN A 126 -5.20 -4.78 9.52
N CYS A 127 -6.00 -5.03 10.57
CA CYS A 127 -5.69 -6.00 11.63
C CYS A 127 -5.65 -7.46 11.15
N GLY A 128 -6.23 -7.79 10.00
CA GLY A 128 -6.17 -9.12 9.40
C GLY A 128 -4.89 -9.39 8.61
N LEU A 129 -4.08 -8.37 8.35
CA LEU A 129 -2.79 -8.54 7.67
C LEU A 129 -1.76 -9.15 8.61
N PRO A 130 -0.84 -10.00 8.10
CA PRO A 130 0.20 -10.62 8.91
C PRO A 130 1.23 -9.59 9.36
N ARG A 131 1.88 -9.87 10.50
CA ARG A 131 3.05 -9.11 10.93
C ARG A 131 4.14 -9.20 9.87
N ARG A 132 4.87 -8.10 9.71
CA ARG A 132 6.04 -8.01 8.83
C ARG A 132 7.32 -8.02 9.63
N SER A 133 8.36 -8.55 9.02
CA SER A 133 9.74 -8.47 9.52
C SER A 133 10.66 -8.00 8.40
N ILE A 134 11.53 -7.06 8.71
CA ILE A 134 12.64 -6.67 7.83
C ILE A 134 13.91 -7.25 8.45
N GLY A 135 14.61 -8.10 7.72
CA GLY A 135 15.78 -8.81 8.22
C GLY A 135 16.78 -9.12 7.12
N ALA A 136 17.98 -9.56 7.53
CA ALA A 136 19.05 -9.91 6.60
C ALA A 136 18.70 -11.16 5.78
N LEU A 137 18.81 -11.07 4.47
CA LEU A 137 18.55 -12.19 3.55
C LEU A 137 19.44 -13.40 3.85
N ALA A 138 20.69 -13.15 4.24
CA ALA A 138 21.66 -14.21 4.55
C ALA A 138 21.29 -15.04 5.80
N GLU A 139 20.43 -14.53 6.68
CA GLU A 139 19.99 -15.20 7.90
C GLU A 139 18.69 -16.00 7.70
N MET A 140 18.11 -15.95 6.52
CA MET A 140 16.83 -16.57 6.22
C MET A 140 16.96 -17.99 5.66
N PRO A 141 16.01 -18.88 5.95
CA PRO A 141 15.95 -20.19 5.31
C PRO A 141 15.80 -20.06 3.79
N SER A 142 16.45 -20.95 3.05
CA SER A 142 16.40 -20.95 1.58
C SER A 142 15.08 -21.43 0.98
N ASN A 143 14.20 -22.03 1.80
CA ASN A 143 12.95 -22.67 1.37
C ASN A 143 11.69 -21.87 1.74
N LEU A 144 11.79 -20.54 1.84
CA LEU A 144 10.64 -19.69 2.12
C LEU A 144 9.63 -19.72 0.96
N ALA A 145 8.35 -19.64 1.32
CA ALA A 145 7.30 -19.41 0.33
C ALA A 145 7.44 -18.03 -0.32
N GLY A 146 6.96 -17.90 -1.55
CA GLY A 146 6.89 -16.62 -2.25
C GLY A 146 5.68 -15.76 -1.81
N PRO A 147 5.50 -14.58 -2.41
CA PRO A 147 4.52 -13.58 -1.99
C PRO A 147 3.06 -13.93 -2.30
N ALA A 148 2.78 -14.98 -3.08
CA ALA A 148 1.44 -15.29 -3.59
C ALA A 148 0.38 -15.42 -2.48
N GLY A 149 0.70 -16.12 -1.39
CA GLY A 149 -0.22 -16.30 -0.26
C GLY A 149 -0.54 -14.98 0.46
N TYR A 150 0.45 -14.09 0.59
CA TYR A 150 0.23 -12.74 1.13
C TYR A 150 -0.68 -11.92 0.22
N HIS A 151 -0.44 -11.95 -1.09
CA HIS A 151 -1.27 -11.20 -2.04
C HIS A 151 -2.70 -11.72 -2.12
N ALA A 152 -2.91 -13.03 -2.01
CA ALA A 152 -4.25 -13.60 -1.92
C ALA A 152 -4.99 -13.09 -0.67
N LEU A 153 -4.35 -13.12 0.50
CA LEU A 153 -4.93 -12.65 1.76
C LEU A 153 -5.23 -11.14 1.73
N ARG A 154 -4.30 -10.28 1.27
CA ARG A 154 -4.57 -8.85 1.23
C ARG A 154 -5.69 -8.48 0.26
N ARG A 155 -5.84 -9.21 -0.86
CA ARG A 155 -6.99 -9.06 -1.78
C ARG A 155 -8.29 -9.50 -1.13
N GLU A 156 -8.28 -10.59 -0.37
CA GLU A 156 -9.44 -11.02 0.40
C GLU A 156 -9.88 -9.96 1.41
N LEU A 157 -8.91 -9.33 2.10
CA LEU A 157 -9.15 -8.23 3.03
C LEU A 157 -9.45 -6.89 2.33
N GLY A 158 -9.35 -6.85 0.99
CA GLY A 158 -9.62 -5.66 0.19
C GLY A 158 -8.56 -4.56 0.33
N VAL A 159 -7.31 -4.90 0.67
CA VAL A 159 -6.22 -3.93 0.88
C VAL A 159 -5.40 -3.77 -0.42
N PRO A 160 -5.60 -2.69 -1.19
CA PRO A 160 -4.81 -2.42 -2.40
C PRO A 160 -3.42 -1.89 -2.06
N GLU A 161 -2.49 -2.05 -2.98
CA GLU A 161 -1.12 -1.52 -2.93
C GLU A 161 -0.77 -0.85 -4.27
N GLY A 162 0.37 -0.16 -4.32
CA GLY A 162 0.84 0.50 -5.53
C GLY A 162 0.94 -0.41 -6.76
N SER A 163 1.23 -1.70 -6.55
CA SER A 163 1.22 -2.72 -7.60
C SER A 163 -0.17 -2.94 -8.24
N ASP A 164 -1.25 -2.62 -7.51
CA ASP A 164 -2.61 -2.74 -8.05
C ASP A 164 -3.06 -1.47 -8.78
N PHE A 165 -2.84 -0.30 -8.18
CA PHE A 165 -3.39 0.95 -8.70
C PHE A 165 -2.39 1.79 -9.51
N GLY A 166 -1.12 1.44 -9.51
CA GLY A 166 -0.07 2.12 -10.27
C GLY A 166 0.25 3.53 -9.77
N SER A 167 1.30 4.13 -10.35
CA SER A 167 1.74 5.49 -10.02
C SER A 167 0.93 6.53 -10.80
N GLU A 168 0.63 7.68 -10.17
CA GLU A 168 -0.04 8.86 -10.74
C GLU A 168 -1.47 8.64 -11.27
N LYS A 169 -2.11 7.51 -10.96
CA LYS A 169 -3.43 7.18 -11.46
C LYS A 169 -4.55 7.53 -10.47
N VAL A 170 -4.38 7.18 -9.20
CA VAL A 170 -5.44 7.22 -8.18
C VAL A 170 -5.15 8.29 -7.13
N PHE A 171 -6.18 8.99 -6.67
CA PHE A 171 -6.06 9.89 -5.53
C PHE A 171 -5.98 9.13 -4.20
N ALA A 172 -5.30 9.73 -3.22
CA ALA A 172 -5.08 9.10 -1.92
C ALA A 172 -6.39 8.63 -1.24
N LEU A 173 -7.44 9.46 -1.27
CA LEU A 173 -8.72 9.11 -0.64
C LEU A 173 -9.54 8.10 -1.47
N ASP A 174 -9.41 8.11 -2.80
CA ASP A 174 -10.05 7.11 -3.66
C ASP A 174 -9.44 5.71 -3.43
N ALA A 175 -8.13 5.65 -3.11
CA ALA A 175 -7.43 4.42 -2.74
C ALA A 175 -7.69 3.95 -1.30
N GLY A 176 -8.48 4.69 -0.51
CA GLY A 176 -8.78 4.32 0.88
C GLY A 176 -7.61 4.59 1.85
N LEU A 177 -6.67 5.49 1.52
CA LEU A 177 -5.52 5.73 2.40
C LEU A 177 -5.92 6.27 3.77
N GLU A 178 -7.05 6.97 3.90
CA GLU A 178 -7.54 7.43 5.19
C GLU A 178 -7.95 6.24 6.06
N GLU A 179 -8.81 5.39 5.56
CA GLU A 179 -9.35 4.21 6.24
C GLU A 179 -8.24 3.19 6.54
N LEU A 180 -7.27 3.09 5.63
CA LEU A 180 -6.06 2.27 5.80
C LEU A 180 -4.96 2.99 6.62
N LYS A 181 -5.29 4.09 7.31
CA LYS A 181 -4.41 4.83 8.21
C LYS A 181 -3.14 5.38 7.53
N GLY A 182 -3.21 5.63 6.23
CA GLY A 182 -2.10 6.15 5.41
C GLY A 182 -2.03 7.67 5.33
N VAL A 183 -3.02 8.42 5.87
CA VAL A 183 -3.08 9.88 5.85
C VAL A 183 -3.31 10.43 7.25
N SER A 184 -2.62 11.52 7.58
CA SER A 184 -2.90 12.35 8.75
C SER A 184 -3.41 13.71 8.32
N PHE A 185 -4.59 14.12 8.80
CA PHE A 185 -5.15 15.43 8.57
C PHE A 185 -4.78 16.46 9.64
N THR A 186 -4.05 16.05 10.68
CA THR A 186 -3.62 16.89 11.81
C THR A 186 -2.12 17.20 11.79
N LYS A 187 -1.36 16.59 10.88
CA LYS A 187 0.06 16.93 10.68
C LYS A 187 0.22 18.25 9.92
N GLY A 188 1.44 18.77 9.89
CA GLY A 188 1.82 19.92 9.05
C GLY A 188 1.75 19.66 7.55
N CYS A 189 2.23 20.62 6.75
CA CYS A 189 2.14 20.60 5.30
C CYS A 189 2.98 19.48 4.66
N TYR A 190 2.45 18.95 3.55
CA TYR A 190 3.15 18.01 2.67
C TYR A 190 2.71 18.20 1.20
N VAL A 191 3.48 17.67 0.26
CA VAL A 191 3.19 17.77 -1.17
C VAL A 191 1.87 17.07 -1.51
N GLY A 192 0.94 17.76 -2.21
CA GLY A 192 -0.37 17.23 -2.61
C GLY A 192 -1.47 17.32 -1.55
N GLN A 193 -1.17 17.91 -0.38
CA GLN A 193 -2.13 18.03 0.73
C GLN A 193 -3.38 18.83 0.37
N GLU A 194 -3.24 19.91 -0.41
CA GLU A 194 -4.37 20.81 -0.70
C GLU A 194 -5.58 20.08 -1.29
N LEU A 195 -5.34 19.27 -2.33
CA LEU A 195 -6.43 18.51 -2.94
C LEU A 195 -6.95 17.41 -2.02
N THR A 196 -6.06 16.70 -1.31
CA THR A 196 -6.44 15.63 -0.37
C THR A 196 -7.34 16.20 0.74
N SER A 197 -6.96 17.33 1.35
CA SER A 197 -7.77 18.01 2.37
C SER A 197 -9.09 18.52 1.80
N ARG A 198 -9.09 19.10 0.61
CA ARG A 198 -10.31 19.57 -0.06
C ARG A 198 -11.28 18.42 -0.36
N MET A 199 -10.78 17.27 -0.82
CA MET A 199 -11.61 16.08 -1.05
C MET A 199 -12.24 15.59 0.25
N LYS A 200 -11.49 15.56 1.36
CA LYS A 200 -12.01 15.19 2.70
C LYS A 200 -13.11 16.12 3.15
N HIS A 201 -12.86 17.45 3.16
CA HIS A 201 -13.81 18.44 3.66
C HIS A 201 -15.09 18.54 2.81
N ARG A 202 -15.01 18.29 1.52
CA ARG A 202 -16.17 18.35 0.62
C ARG A 202 -16.91 17.04 0.49
N GLY A 203 -16.41 15.96 1.07
CA GLY A 203 -16.97 14.61 0.89
C GLY A 203 -17.03 14.19 -0.57
N THR A 204 -16.06 14.65 -1.39
CA THR A 204 -16.11 14.47 -2.85
C THR A 204 -15.41 13.21 -3.35
N ALA A 205 -14.93 12.35 -2.46
CA ALA A 205 -14.38 11.06 -2.85
C ALA A 205 -15.52 10.14 -3.36
N ARG A 206 -15.87 10.32 -4.65
CA ARG A 206 -16.94 9.56 -5.30
C ARG A 206 -16.46 8.23 -5.88
N LYS A 207 -15.16 8.03 -5.92
CA LYS A 207 -14.54 6.77 -6.38
C LYS A 207 -13.96 6.03 -5.19
N ARG A 208 -13.99 4.70 -5.27
CA ARG A 208 -13.33 3.82 -4.30
C ARG A 208 -12.74 2.61 -5.01
N ILE A 209 -11.64 2.11 -4.49
CA ILE A 209 -11.12 0.82 -4.89
C ILE A 209 -11.96 -0.25 -4.19
N LEU A 210 -12.60 -1.12 -4.98
CA LEU A 210 -13.36 -2.27 -4.52
C LEU A 210 -12.69 -3.56 -4.99
N THR A 211 -12.89 -4.65 -4.25
CA THR A 211 -12.47 -5.98 -4.70
C THR A 211 -13.43 -6.47 -5.78
N VAL A 212 -12.88 -7.05 -6.84
CA VAL A 212 -13.62 -7.68 -7.94
C VAL A 212 -13.43 -9.18 -7.85
N ARG A 213 -14.52 -9.94 -8.00
CA ARG A 213 -14.51 -11.41 -8.04
C ARG A 213 -15.30 -11.91 -9.23
N ALA A 214 -14.75 -12.92 -9.91
CA ALA A 214 -15.40 -13.67 -10.99
C ALA A 214 -15.11 -15.16 -10.84
N GLU A 215 -15.96 -16.00 -11.42
CA GLU A 215 -15.75 -17.46 -11.48
C GLU A 215 -14.73 -17.87 -12.55
N VAL A 216 -14.43 -16.97 -13.46
CA VAL A 216 -13.46 -17.13 -14.54
C VAL A 216 -12.35 -16.09 -14.41
N PRO A 217 -11.20 -16.25 -15.07
CA PRO A 217 -10.14 -15.25 -15.05
C PRO A 217 -10.67 -13.86 -15.50
N LEU A 218 -10.31 -12.84 -14.75
CA LEU A 218 -10.63 -11.45 -15.06
C LEU A 218 -9.92 -10.99 -16.35
N PRO A 219 -10.49 -10.02 -17.08
CA PRO A 219 -9.82 -9.42 -18.23
C PRO A 219 -8.63 -8.55 -17.78
N PRO A 220 -7.79 -8.08 -18.72
CA PRO A 220 -6.63 -7.25 -18.39
C PRO A 220 -6.99 -5.96 -17.63
N PRO A 221 -6.09 -5.44 -16.77
CA PRO A 221 -6.23 -4.11 -16.18
C PRO A 221 -6.50 -3.03 -17.23
N GLY A 222 -7.32 -2.03 -16.87
CA GLY A 222 -7.80 -1.00 -17.78
C GLY A 222 -9.14 -1.36 -18.46
N THR A 223 -9.63 -2.60 -18.31
CA THR A 223 -10.96 -2.98 -18.80
C THR A 223 -12.03 -2.21 -18.02
N LEU A 224 -12.98 -1.61 -18.75
CA LEU A 224 -14.09 -0.86 -18.16
C LEU A 224 -15.08 -1.79 -17.45
N LEU A 225 -15.57 -1.32 -16.32
CA LEU A 225 -16.68 -1.93 -15.61
C LEU A 225 -17.98 -1.21 -15.96
N ALA A 226 -19.03 -1.98 -16.16
CA ALA A 226 -20.38 -1.47 -16.42
C ALA A 226 -21.42 -2.13 -15.51
N ALA A 227 -22.44 -1.36 -15.12
CA ALA A 227 -23.64 -1.85 -14.44
C ALA A 227 -24.87 -1.45 -15.27
N GLY A 228 -25.67 -2.42 -15.71
CA GLY A 228 -26.81 -2.15 -16.59
C GLY A 228 -26.46 -1.41 -17.89
N GLY A 229 -25.25 -1.62 -18.40
CA GLY A 229 -24.74 -0.95 -19.62
C GLY A 229 -24.12 0.44 -19.38
N GLN A 230 -24.18 0.99 -18.15
CA GLN A 230 -23.54 2.25 -17.80
C GLN A 230 -22.14 2.01 -17.26
N GLU A 231 -21.13 2.74 -17.76
CA GLU A 231 -19.77 2.72 -17.23
C GLU A 231 -19.74 3.20 -15.78
N ILE A 232 -19.20 2.36 -14.89
CA ILE A 232 -19.06 2.64 -13.45
C ILE A 232 -17.62 2.72 -12.96
N GLY A 233 -16.64 2.30 -13.76
CA GLY A 233 -15.23 2.28 -13.35
C GLY A 233 -14.33 1.50 -14.28
N GLU A 234 -13.13 1.17 -13.76
CA GLU A 234 -12.13 0.40 -14.49
C GLU A 234 -11.43 -0.61 -13.60
N LEU A 235 -11.04 -1.74 -14.17
CA LEU A 235 -10.24 -2.77 -13.52
C LEU A 235 -8.79 -2.27 -13.36
N LEU A 236 -8.26 -2.30 -12.14
CA LEU A 236 -6.91 -1.82 -11.82
C LEU A 236 -5.90 -2.96 -11.84
N SER A 237 -6.27 -4.12 -11.29
CA SER A 237 -5.42 -5.31 -11.24
C SER A 237 -6.28 -6.58 -11.36
N ALA A 238 -5.66 -7.65 -11.86
CA ALA A 238 -6.29 -8.97 -12.01
C ALA A 238 -5.28 -10.08 -11.66
N ASP A 239 -5.76 -11.10 -10.93
CA ASP A 239 -5.03 -12.32 -10.63
C ASP A 239 -6.04 -13.47 -10.56
N GLY A 240 -6.10 -14.28 -11.62
CA GLY A 240 -7.17 -15.24 -11.84
C GLY A 240 -8.54 -14.55 -11.83
N GLY A 241 -9.47 -15.06 -11.05
CA GLY A 241 -10.80 -14.49 -10.86
C GLY A 241 -10.90 -13.36 -9.84
N ASN A 242 -9.77 -12.88 -9.28
CA ASN A 242 -9.76 -11.84 -8.25
C ASN A 242 -8.98 -10.61 -8.71
N GLY A 243 -9.38 -9.42 -8.25
CA GLY A 243 -8.71 -8.19 -8.60
C GLY A 243 -9.23 -6.99 -7.84
N PHE A 244 -8.77 -5.81 -8.24
CA PHE A 244 -9.27 -4.53 -7.75
C PHE A 244 -9.77 -3.67 -8.91
N ALA A 245 -10.79 -2.87 -8.65
CA ALA A 245 -11.30 -1.89 -9.58
C ALA A 245 -11.51 -0.54 -8.91
N LEU A 246 -11.29 0.53 -9.64
CA LEU A 246 -11.67 1.89 -9.23
C LEU A 246 -13.09 2.17 -9.69
N VAL A 247 -14.02 2.20 -8.76
CA VAL A 247 -15.46 2.25 -9.02
C VAL A 247 -16.04 3.59 -8.57
N ARG A 248 -16.88 4.17 -9.39
CA ARG A 248 -17.71 5.35 -9.08
C ARG A 248 -18.94 4.91 -8.31
N LEU A 249 -18.95 5.17 -6.99
CA LEU A 249 -20.03 4.75 -6.10
C LEU A 249 -21.37 5.42 -6.44
N ASP A 250 -21.35 6.67 -6.91
CA ASP A 250 -22.52 7.39 -7.37
C ASP A 250 -23.19 6.66 -8.56
N ARG A 251 -22.43 6.27 -9.55
CA ARG A 251 -22.95 5.52 -10.71
C ARG A 251 -23.33 4.08 -10.37
N LEU A 252 -22.62 3.45 -9.45
CA LEU A 252 -22.97 2.10 -8.98
C LEU A 252 -24.33 2.08 -8.26
N ALA A 253 -24.63 3.11 -7.48
CA ALA A 253 -25.92 3.26 -6.79
C ALA A 253 -27.09 3.50 -7.76
N ASP A 254 -26.84 4.22 -8.86
CA ASP A 254 -27.84 4.52 -9.90
C ASP A 254 -28.03 3.34 -10.88
N GLY A 255 -27.02 2.48 -11.01
CA GLY A 255 -27.00 1.36 -11.96
C GLY A 255 -27.88 0.19 -11.49
N SER A 256 -28.85 -0.20 -12.30
CA SER A 256 -29.64 -1.42 -12.12
C SER A 256 -29.14 -2.52 -13.06
N GLY A 257 -28.80 -3.68 -12.51
CA GLY A 257 -28.43 -4.84 -13.32
C GLY A 257 -27.07 -5.45 -12.93
N PRO A 258 -26.68 -6.53 -13.62
CA PRO A 258 -25.43 -7.22 -13.35
C PRO A 258 -24.24 -6.31 -13.66
N VAL A 259 -23.19 -6.43 -12.85
CA VAL A 259 -21.92 -5.76 -13.10
C VAL A 259 -21.07 -6.63 -14.01
N THR A 260 -20.47 -6.02 -15.02
CA THR A 260 -19.53 -6.70 -15.91
C THR A 260 -18.21 -5.97 -16.00
N ALA A 261 -17.13 -6.72 -16.27
CA ALA A 261 -15.82 -6.21 -16.69
C ALA A 261 -15.59 -6.69 -18.13
N GLY A 262 -15.79 -5.81 -19.10
CA GLY A 262 -15.97 -6.23 -20.48
C GLY A 262 -17.19 -7.14 -20.61
N GLU A 263 -16.98 -8.38 -21.10
CA GLU A 263 -18.03 -9.40 -21.25
C GLU A 263 -18.19 -10.32 -20.01
N ILE A 264 -17.29 -10.23 -19.03
CA ILE A 264 -17.27 -11.12 -17.88
C ILE A 264 -18.15 -10.55 -16.76
N SER A 265 -19.11 -11.36 -16.27
CA SER A 265 -19.90 -11.03 -15.08
C SER A 265 -19.02 -11.06 -13.84
N VAL A 266 -19.11 -10.00 -13.02
CA VAL A 266 -18.27 -9.85 -11.82
C VAL A 266 -19.11 -9.42 -10.61
N ALA A 267 -18.65 -9.83 -9.43
CA ALA A 267 -19.14 -9.32 -8.16
C ALA A 267 -18.21 -8.25 -7.64
N LEU A 268 -18.75 -7.10 -7.23
CA LEU A 268 -18.01 -6.09 -6.48
C LEU A 268 -18.20 -6.32 -4.98
N VAL A 269 -17.09 -6.42 -4.27
CA VAL A 269 -17.07 -6.61 -2.82
C VAL A 269 -16.51 -5.34 -2.17
N LYS A 270 -17.32 -4.69 -1.35
CA LYS A 270 -16.90 -3.56 -0.53
C LYS A 270 -16.08 -4.08 0.65
N PRO A 271 -14.82 -3.63 0.84
CA PRO A 271 -14.03 -4.04 1.99
C PRO A 271 -14.67 -3.62 3.31
N ALA A 272 -14.59 -4.45 4.35
CA ALA A 272 -15.19 -4.18 5.66
C ALA A 272 -14.64 -2.89 6.31
N TRP A 273 -13.39 -2.53 6.06
CA TRP A 273 -12.77 -1.31 6.58
C TRP A 273 -13.31 -0.02 5.92
N LEU A 274 -14.04 -0.12 4.82
CA LEU A 274 -14.61 1.04 4.13
C LEU A 274 -15.94 1.51 4.73
N ASP A 275 -16.51 0.79 5.68
CA ASP A 275 -17.79 1.11 6.34
C ASP A 275 -17.62 1.96 7.62
N HIS A 276 -16.39 2.35 7.98
CA HIS A 276 -16.06 3.06 9.22
C HIS A 276 -15.66 4.52 9.00
#